data_c50ed98189454931387fcbee42d7f83e
#
_entry.id   c50ed98189454931387fcbee42d7f83e
#
_cell.length_a   1.000
_cell.length_b   1.000
_cell.length_c   1.000
_cell.angle_alpha   90.00
_cell.angle_beta   90.00
_cell.angle_gamma   90.00
#
_symmetry.space_group_name_H-M   'P 1'
#
loop_
_entity.id
_entity.type
_entity.pdbx_description
1 polymer ?
#
loop_
_entity_poly.entity_id
_entity_poly.type
_entity_poly.pdbx_seq_one_letter_code
_entity_poly.pdbx_strand_id
1 'polypeptide(L)'
;MLALCLSLVPSVFGAKDESVQADTRMRGQANAPVTLIEYSDFTCGFCLKFFKETWPRIQARYVDTGKVKFLYRDYPRADQGPGLDAALAARCAGVQGKYWPMHDRLFAEGGRLDHAVILRHAGAIGLTQPAFERCLKEKSHVAAIFQDREEAYSWGFHGTPGFILMRTASGPTEKEPAIAIPGAFPFEMFAEEIDRLLASTPHSRSGAEHEFLVRPVRAVEGAMPPVPDSHVP
;
A
#
# COMPACT_ATOMS: atom_id res chain seq x y z
N MET A 1 17.91 -21.97 -67.06
CA MET A 1 16.83 -22.06 -66.06
C MET A 1 17.47 -21.92 -64.68
N LEU A 2 17.36 -20.74 -64.10
CA LEU A 2 17.92 -20.45 -62.76
C LEU A 2 16.76 -20.48 -61.76
N ALA A 3 16.78 -21.44 -60.83
CA ALA A 3 15.75 -21.55 -59.78
C ALA A 3 16.14 -20.66 -58.61
N LEU A 4 15.31 -19.65 -58.33
CA LEU A 4 15.45 -18.74 -57.20
C LEU A 4 14.79 -19.39 -55.96
N CYS A 5 15.61 -19.87 -55.01
CA CYS A 5 15.12 -20.33 -53.72
C CYS A 5 14.86 -19.13 -52.83
N LEU A 6 13.58 -18.81 -52.62
CA LEU A 6 13.13 -17.82 -51.64
C LEU A 6 13.14 -18.46 -50.24
N SER A 7 14.11 -18.15 -49.40
CA SER A 7 14.16 -18.58 -48.02
C SER A 7 13.22 -17.69 -47.19
N LEU A 8 12.10 -18.26 -46.74
CA LEU A 8 11.22 -17.68 -45.73
C LEU A 8 11.89 -17.76 -44.35
N VAL A 9 12.31 -16.62 -43.82
CA VAL A 9 12.74 -16.50 -42.44
C VAL A 9 11.51 -16.31 -41.55
N PRO A 10 11.21 -17.20 -40.60
CA PRO A 10 10.12 -16.93 -39.67
C PRO A 10 10.51 -15.82 -38.70
N SER A 11 9.77 -14.72 -38.73
CA SER A 11 9.84 -13.66 -37.73
C SER A 11 9.33 -14.20 -36.40
N VAL A 12 10.25 -14.53 -35.49
CA VAL A 12 9.91 -14.82 -34.10
C VAL A 12 9.56 -13.49 -33.43
N PHE A 13 8.29 -13.13 -33.45
CA PHE A 13 7.75 -12.13 -32.53
C PHE A 13 7.84 -12.74 -31.12
N GLY A 14 8.90 -12.35 -30.41
CA GLY A 14 9.00 -12.58 -28.98
C GLY A 14 7.86 -11.85 -28.29
N ALA A 15 6.82 -12.57 -27.90
CA ALA A 15 5.86 -12.10 -26.91
C ALA A 15 6.67 -11.72 -25.66
N LYS A 16 6.75 -10.43 -25.32
CA LYS A 16 7.16 -10.01 -24.01
C LYS A 16 6.14 -10.60 -23.06
N ASP A 17 6.57 -11.61 -22.32
CA ASP A 17 5.86 -12.07 -21.13
C ASP A 17 5.85 -10.89 -20.15
N GLU A 18 4.79 -10.09 -20.20
CA GLU A 18 4.45 -9.15 -19.13
C GLU A 18 3.96 -10.00 -17.96
N SER A 19 4.90 -10.70 -17.33
CA SER A 19 4.66 -11.23 -15.99
C SER A 19 4.29 -10.01 -15.14
N VAL A 20 3.02 -9.92 -14.76
CA VAL A 20 2.50 -8.93 -13.81
C VAL A 20 3.37 -9.07 -12.56
N GLN A 21 4.37 -8.20 -12.46
CA GLN A 21 5.32 -8.23 -11.35
C GLN A 21 4.49 -7.99 -10.09
N ALA A 22 4.41 -9.00 -9.23
CA ALA A 22 3.62 -8.93 -8.01
C ALA A 22 3.99 -7.65 -7.23
N ASP A 23 3.00 -6.86 -6.83
CA ASP A 23 3.24 -5.64 -6.05
C ASP A 23 4.02 -6.01 -4.78
N THR A 24 5.28 -5.61 -4.71
CA THR A 24 6.18 -5.91 -3.58
C THR A 24 5.67 -5.33 -2.26
N ARG A 25 4.68 -4.44 -2.32
CA ARG A 25 4.03 -3.78 -1.18
C ARG A 25 2.75 -4.50 -0.74
N MET A 26 2.62 -5.78 -1.12
CA MET A 26 1.51 -6.65 -0.72
C MET A 26 1.96 -7.64 0.35
N ARG A 27 1.09 -7.86 1.36
CA ARG A 27 1.16 -8.98 2.32
C ARG A 27 -0.10 -9.84 2.21
N GLY A 28 0.04 -11.12 2.50
CA GLY A 28 -1.04 -12.11 2.41
C GLY A 28 -1.14 -12.75 1.02
N GLN A 29 -2.25 -13.43 0.78
CA GLN A 29 -2.49 -14.14 -0.47
C GLN A 29 -3.10 -13.21 -1.52
N ALA A 30 -2.57 -13.23 -2.75
CA ALA A 30 -3.04 -12.37 -3.84
C ALA A 30 -4.54 -12.56 -4.16
N ASN A 31 -5.04 -13.78 -3.97
CA ASN A 31 -6.43 -14.17 -4.19
C ASN A 31 -7.29 -14.14 -2.92
N ALA A 32 -6.81 -13.55 -1.82
CA ALA A 32 -7.61 -13.40 -0.61
C ALA A 32 -8.95 -12.70 -0.92
N PRO A 33 -10.07 -13.11 -0.29
CA PRO A 33 -11.40 -12.60 -0.65
C PRO A 33 -11.61 -11.11 -0.39
N VAL A 34 -10.85 -10.53 0.55
CA VAL A 34 -10.94 -9.13 0.94
C VAL A 34 -9.60 -8.43 0.73
N THR A 35 -9.64 -7.19 0.26
CA THR A 35 -8.48 -6.31 0.13
C THR A 35 -8.58 -5.17 1.14
N LEU A 36 -7.52 -4.96 1.90
CA LEU A 36 -7.29 -3.80 2.76
C LEU A 36 -6.11 -3.00 2.20
N ILE A 37 -6.33 -1.75 1.83
CA ILE A 37 -5.30 -0.82 1.37
C ILE A 37 -5.06 0.20 2.48
N GLU A 38 -3.82 0.41 2.88
CA GLU A 38 -3.41 1.47 3.81
C GLU A 38 -2.66 2.56 3.04
N TYR A 39 -3.11 3.81 3.17
CA TYR A 39 -2.39 5.02 2.74
C TYR A 39 -1.73 5.65 3.95
N SER A 40 -0.39 5.69 3.98
CA SER A 40 0.33 5.93 5.23
C SER A 40 1.63 6.70 5.04
N ASP A 41 2.10 7.31 6.14
CA ASP A 41 3.36 8.05 6.23
C ASP A 41 4.18 7.51 7.41
N PHE A 42 5.42 7.12 7.17
CA PHE A 42 6.34 6.57 8.18
C PHE A 42 6.64 7.54 9.34
N THR A 43 6.40 8.84 9.15
CA THR A 43 6.60 9.87 10.17
C THR A 43 5.33 10.28 10.91
N CYS A 44 4.18 9.72 10.52
CA CYS A 44 2.91 10.04 11.13
C CYS A 44 2.69 9.28 12.44
N GLY A 45 2.43 10.00 13.54
CA GLY A 45 2.17 9.37 14.84
C GLY A 45 0.95 8.45 14.87
N PHE A 46 -0.11 8.77 14.12
CA PHE A 46 -1.30 7.91 14.01
C PHE A 46 -1.03 6.66 13.17
N CYS A 47 -0.18 6.74 12.12
CA CYS A 47 0.26 5.57 11.37
C CYS A 47 1.10 4.64 12.24
N LEU A 48 2.00 5.21 13.04
CA LEU A 48 2.77 4.47 14.03
C LEU A 48 1.88 3.79 15.08
N LYS A 49 0.84 4.49 15.55
CA LYS A 49 -0.15 3.90 16.47
C LYS A 49 -0.85 2.70 15.84
N PHE A 50 -1.35 2.84 14.61
CA PHE A 50 -1.96 1.71 13.87
C PHE A 50 -0.98 0.55 13.74
N PHE A 51 0.25 0.81 13.31
CA PHE A 51 1.29 -0.21 13.15
C PHE A 51 1.57 -0.98 14.45
N LYS A 52 1.57 -0.32 15.60
CA LYS A 52 1.89 -0.94 16.88
C LYS A 52 0.69 -1.64 17.54
N GLU A 53 -0.49 -1.06 17.45
CA GLU A 53 -1.65 -1.49 18.25
C GLU A 53 -2.67 -2.33 17.46
N THR A 54 -2.91 -1.98 16.19
CA THR A 54 -3.98 -2.57 15.38
C THR A 54 -3.46 -3.57 14.36
N TRP A 55 -2.40 -3.20 13.63
CA TRP A 55 -1.85 -4.02 12.57
C TRP A 55 -1.49 -5.45 12.98
N PRO A 56 -0.82 -5.72 14.12
CA PRO A 56 -0.45 -7.10 14.48
C PRO A 56 -1.65 -8.02 14.63
N ARG A 57 -2.78 -7.49 15.11
CA ARG A 57 -4.04 -8.25 15.25
C ARG A 57 -4.69 -8.51 13.88
N ILE A 58 -4.69 -7.52 12.99
CA ILE A 58 -5.18 -7.69 11.60
C ILE A 58 -4.32 -8.71 10.88
N GLN A 59 -3.01 -8.60 10.97
CA GLN A 59 -2.08 -9.52 10.34
C GLN A 59 -2.34 -10.96 10.78
N ALA A 60 -2.33 -11.23 12.09
CA ALA A 60 -2.47 -12.58 12.62
C ALA A 60 -3.85 -13.19 12.33
N ARG A 61 -4.94 -12.40 12.44
CA ARG A 61 -6.30 -12.93 12.28
C ARG A 61 -6.75 -13.07 10.84
N TYR A 62 -6.30 -12.19 9.95
CA TYR A 62 -6.85 -12.09 8.61
C TYR A 62 -5.82 -12.26 7.49
N VAL A 63 -4.64 -11.63 7.59
CA VAL A 63 -3.64 -11.67 6.52
C VAL A 63 -2.92 -13.02 6.49
N ASP A 64 -2.40 -13.46 7.63
CA ASP A 64 -1.67 -14.73 7.75
C ASP A 64 -2.59 -15.96 7.56
N THR A 65 -3.91 -15.78 7.73
CA THR A 65 -4.92 -16.81 7.48
C THR A 65 -5.48 -16.79 6.04
N GLY A 66 -4.97 -15.90 5.17
CA GLY A 66 -5.37 -15.83 3.77
C GLY A 66 -6.74 -15.20 3.52
N LYS A 67 -7.35 -14.56 4.52
CA LYS A 67 -8.66 -13.91 4.42
C LYS A 67 -8.58 -12.50 3.86
N VAL A 68 -7.46 -11.81 4.09
CA VAL A 68 -7.22 -10.44 3.66
C VAL A 68 -5.89 -10.35 2.90
N LYS A 69 -5.93 -9.67 1.76
CA LYS A 69 -4.78 -9.13 1.06
C LYS A 69 -4.57 -7.71 1.55
N PHE A 70 -3.39 -7.43 2.08
CA PHE A 70 -3.02 -6.10 2.56
C PHE A 70 -2.09 -5.43 1.55
N LEU A 71 -2.40 -4.18 1.20
CA LEU A 71 -1.60 -3.35 0.30
C LEU A 71 -1.19 -2.07 1.03
N TYR A 72 0.09 -1.73 0.97
CA TYR A 72 0.59 -0.46 1.46
C TYR A 72 0.75 0.54 0.32
N ARG A 73 0.33 1.79 0.55
CA ARG A 73 0.46 2.92 -0.37
C ARG A 73 1.12 4.09 0.36
N ASP A 74 2.05 4.71 -0.32
CA ASP A 74 2.79 5.83 0.26
C ASP A 74 1.94 7.11 0.25
N TYR A 75 1.89 7.78 1.39
CA TYR A 75 1.24 9.08 1.51
C TYR A 75 2.14 10.03 2.33
N PRO A 76 3.32 10.44 1.82
CA PRO A 76 4.11 11.45 2.51
C PRO A 76 3.30 12.73 2.60
N ARG A 77 3.20 13.29 3.83
CA ARG A 77 2.41 14.50 4.10
C ARG A 77 3.04 15.79 3.57
N ALA A 78 4.31 15.73 3.16
CA ALA A 78 5.05 16.83 2.55
C ALA A 78 5.75 16.38 1.27
N ASP A 79 6.05 17.34 0.38
CA ASP A 79 6.69 17.10 -0.90
C ASP A 79 8.20 16.83 -0.78
N GLN A 80 8.74 16.96 0.41
CA GLN A 80 10.15 16.68 0.75
C GLN A 80 10.29 16.38 2.25
N GLY A 81 11.45 15.87 2.62
CA GLY A 81 11.79 15.60 4.02
C GLY A 81 11.54 14.14 4.43
N PRO A 82 11.58 13.86 5.75
CA PRO A 82 11.73 12.49 6.26
C PRO A 82 10.65 11.51 5.82
N GLY A 83 9.41 11.96 5.62
CA GLY A 83 8.30 11.09 5.16
C GLY A 83 8.53 10.61 3.73
N LEU A 84 8.89 11.51 2.81
CA LEU A 84 9.21 11.15 1.43
C LEU A 84 10.49 10.32 1.36
N ASP A 85 11.53 10.67 2.13
CA ASP A 85 12.80 9.94 2.15
C ASP A 85 12.62 8.50 2.65
N ALA A 86 11.78 8.29 3.65
CA ALA A 86 11.42 6.97 4.17
C ALA A 86 10.62 6.14 3.15
N ALA A 87 9.63 6.74 2.49
CA ALA A 87 8.87 6.09 1.43
C ALA A 87 9.79 5.65 0.27
N LEU A 88 10.68 6.54 -0.16
CA LEU A 88 11.67 6.25 -1.18
C LEU A 88 12.61 5.11 -0.74
N ALA A 89 13.07 5.12 0.51
CA ALA A 89 13.92 4.07 1.07
C ALA A 89 13.23 2.70 1.08
N ALA A 90 11.96 2.63 1.48
CA ALA A 90 11.19 1.40 1.45
C ALA A 90 11.06 0.84 0.03
N ARG A 91 10.76 1.70 -0.96
CA ARG A 91 10.69 1.29 -2.37
C ARG A 91 12.04 0.86 -2.93
N CYS A 92 13.12 1.58 -2.63
CA CYS A 92 14.48 1.19 -3.03
C CYS A 92 14.91 -0.16 -2.42
N ALA A 93 14.50 -0.44 -1.18
CA ALA A 93 14.68 -1.76 -0.58
C ALA A 93 13.83 -2.84 -1.30
N GLY A 94 12.65 -2.46 -1.77
CA GLY A 94 11.75 -3.31 -2.56
C GLY A 94 12.38 -3.79 -3.88
N VAL A 95 13.20 -2.97 -4.55
CA VAL A 95 13.99 -3.36 -5.74
C VAL A 95 14.91 -4.55 -5.45
N GLN A 96 15.34 -4.71 -4.20
CA GLN A 96 16.16 -5.82 -3.74
C GLN A 96 15.35 -6.89 -2.96
N GLY A 97 14.01 -6.91 -3.11
CA GLY A 97 13.13 -7.88 -2.45
C GLY A 97 12.99 -7.69 -0.94
N LYS A 98 13.33 -6.49 -0.41
CA LYS A 98 13.38 -6.19 1.03
C LYS A 98 12.43 -5.04 1.44
N TYR A 99 11.33 -4.83 0.68
CA TYR A 99 10.35 -3.79 1.00
C TYR A 99 9.85 -3.91 2.46
N TRP A 100 9.29 -5.06 2.82
CA TRP A 100 8.69 -5.26 4.14
C TRP A 100 9.70 -5.25 5.30
N PRO A 101 10.88 -5.86 5.18
CA PRO A 101 11.91 -5.67 6.20
C PRO A 101 12.29 -4.20 6.44
N MET A 102 12.33 -3.38 5.40
CA MET A 102 12.58 -1.94 5.52
C MET A 102 11.38 -1.23 6.14
N HIS A 103 10.18 -1.46 5.62
CA HIS A 103 8.92 -0.90 6.14
C HIS A 103 8.78 -1.08 7.65
N ASP A 104 8.94 -2.33 8.12
CA ASP A 104 8.76 -2.65 9.53
C ASP A 104 9.80 -1.94 10.41
N ARG A 105 11.05 -1.80 9.94
CA ARG A 105 12.10 -1.07 10.64
C ARG A 105 11.86 0.43 10.68
N LEU A 106 11.38 1.03 9.59
CA LEU A 106 11.07 2.46 9.55
C LEU A 106 9.98 2.82 10.57
N PHE A 107 8.92 2.02 10.66
CA PHE A 107 7.91 2.21 11.69
C PHE A 107 8.43 1.92 13.10
N ALA A 108 9.25 0.89 13.30
CA ALA A 108 9.82 0.55 14.60
C ALA A 108 10.72 1.67 15.16
N GLU A 109 11.38 2.46 14.30
CA GLU A 109 12.23 3.60 14.71
C GLU A 109 11.43 4.76 15.32
N GLY A 110 10.12 4.85 15.05
CA GLY A 110 9.25 5.80 15.72
C GLY A 110 9.33 7.25 15.21
N GLY A 111 9.56 7.43 13.91
CA GLY A 111 9.41 8.73 13.21
C GLY A 111 10.66 9.59 13.10
N ARG A 112 11.77 9.25 13.77
CA ARG A 112 13.08 9.90 13.58
C ARG A 112 13.85 9.22 12.45
N LEU A 113 13.58 9.62 11.21
CA LEU A 113 14.06 8.94 9.99
C LEU A 113 14.97 9.88 9.19
N ASP A 114 16.15 10.16 9.72
CA ASP A 114 17.21 10.84 8.98
C ASP A 114 17.94 9.86 8.05
N HIS A 115 18.79 10.42 7.18
CA HIS A 115 19.54 9.65 6.20
C HIS A 115 20.46 8.58 6.85
N ALA A 116 21.09 8.89 8.00
CA ALA A 116 21.97 7.95 8.69
C ALA A 116 21.16 6.76 9.26
N VAL A 117 19.97 7.02 9.79
CA VAL A 117 19.04 5.99 10.26
C VAL A 117 18.62 5.07 9.12
N ILE A 118 18.25 5.64 7.97
CA ILE A 118 17.87 4.88 6.77
C ILE A 118 19.00 3.97 6.31
N LEU A 119 20.23 4.47 6.21
CA LEU A 119 21.41 3.67 5.81
C LEU A 119 21.73 2.56 6.83
N ARG A 120 21.60 2.84 8.12
CA ARG A 120 21.74 1.83 9.18
C ARG A 120 20.74 0.68 9.01
N HIS A 121 19.46 1.00 8.72
CA HIS A 121 18.44 0.00 8.48
C HIS A 121 18.72 -0.81 7.20
N ALA A 122 19.17 -0.15 6.13
CA ALA A 122 19.58 -0.82 4.90
C ALA A 122 20.67 -1.86 5.13
N GLY A 123 21.71 -1.51 5.90
CA GLY A 123 22.76 -2.44 6.31
C GLY A 123 22.21 -3.61 7.15
N ALA A 124 21.35 -3.30 8.12
CA ALA A 124 20.81 -4.30 9.03
C ALA A 124 19.90 -5.34 8.36
N ILE A 125 19.27 -5.02 7.21
CA ILE A 125 18.47 -5.95 6.42
C ILE A 125 19.26 -6.60 5.27
N GLY A 126 20.58 -6.32 5.16
CA GLY A 126 21.45 -6.92 4.18
C GLY A 126 21.25 -6.42 2.75
N LEU A 127 20.95 -5.11 2.58
CA LEU A 127 20.91 -4.51 1.25
C LEU A 127 22.33 -4.32 0.70
N THR A 128 22.45 -4.42 -0.62
CA THR A 128 23.65 -3.98 -1.36
C THR A 128 23.68 -2.45 -1.32
N GLN A 129 24.52 -1.88 -0.44
CA GLN A 129 24.58 -0.45 -0.15
C GLN A 129 24.76 0.43 -1.40
N PRO A 130 25.74 0.17 -2.32
CA PRO A 130 25.91 1.03 -3.49
C PRO A 130 24.68 1.07 -4.41
N ALA A 131 23.94 -0.04 -4.54
CA ALA A 131 22.72 -0.09 -5.33
C ALA A 131 21.58 0.66 -4.65
N PHE A 132 21.46 0.54 -3.33
CA PHE A 132 20.46 1.24 -2.53
C PHE A 132 20.67 2.76 -2.56
N GLU A 133 21.89 3.23 -2.30
CA GLU A 133 22.24 4.66 -2.32
C GLU A 133 22.03 5.28 -3.70
N ARG A 134 22.37 4.55 -4.78
CA ARG A 134 22.09 4.99 -6.14
C ARG A 134 20.60 5.18 -6.37
N CYS A 135 19.76 4.23 -5.97
CA CYS A 135 18.31 4.33 -6.07
C CYS A 135 17.75 5.56 -5.32
N LEU A 136 18.25 5.81 -4.10
CA LEU A 136 17.87 7.01 -3.33
C LEU A 136 18.25 8.30 -4.05
N LYS A 137 19.48 8.35 -4.62
CA LYS A 137 20.00 9.53 -5.33
C LYS A 137 19.22 9.79 -6.64
N GLU A 138 18.90 8.75 -7.39
CA GLU A 138 18.16 8.83 -8.64
C GLU A 138 16.69 9.22 -8.46
N LYS A 139 16.13 9.04 -7.26
CA LYS A 139 14.74 9.35 -6.92
C LYS A 139 13.71 8.72 -7.87
N SER A 140 14.03 7.59 -8.49
CA SER A 140 13.24 6.95 -9.54
C SER A 140 11.82 6.58 -9.13
N HIS A 141 11.55 6.45 -7.83
CA HIS A 141 10.21 6.09 -7.31
C HIS A 141 9.36 7.28 -6.86
N VAL A 142 9.88 8.52 -6.88
CA VAL A 142 9.17 9.69 -6.33
C VAL A 142 7.84 9.94 -7.05
N ALA A 143 7.82 9.82 -8.38
CA ALA A 143 6.57 9.97 -9.14
C ALA A 143 5.51 8.96 -8.72
N ALA A 144 5.90 7.69 -8.54
CA ALA A 144 4.97 6.64 -8.11
C ALA A 144 4.52 6.77 -6.64
N ILE A 145 5.36 7.39 -5.78
CA ILE A 145 4.97 7.75 -4.40
C ILE A 145 3.86 8.82 -4.43
N PHE A 146 4.01 9.84 -5.26
CA PHE A 146 2.98 10.86 -5.38
C PHE A 146 1.72 10.36 -6.09
N GLN A 147 1.82 9.40 -7.00
CA GLN A 147 0.64 8.73 -7.56
C GLN A 147 -0.19 8.02 -6.48
N ASP A 148 0.45 7.32 -5.54
CA ASP A 148 -0.26 6.72 -4.40
C ASP A 148 -0.98 7.80 -3.55
N ARG A 149 -0.35 8.96 -3.34
CA ARG A 149 -0.97 10.07 -2.61
C ARG A 149 -2.16 10.67 -3.36
N GLU A 150 -2.05 10.85 -4.68
CA GLU A 150 -3.18 11.30 -5.50
C GLU A 150 -4.33 10.28 -5.50
N GLU A 151 -4.03 8.99 -5.50
CA GLU A 151 -5.03 7.94 -5.32
C GLU A 151 -5.74 8.09 -3.98
N ALA A 152 -5.01 8.36 -2.89
CA ALA A 152 -5.61 8.63 -1.58
C ALA A 152 -6.55 9.85 -1.60
N TYR A 153 -6.17 10.94 -2.28
CA TYR A 153 -7.05 12.10 -2.45
C TYR A 153 -8.32 11.75 -3.22
N SER A 154 -8.24 10.91 -4.24
CA SER A 154 -9.42 10.45 -5.00
C SER A 154 -10.41 9.66 -4.13
N TRP A 155 -9.93 9.00 -3.07
CA TRP A 155 -10.73 8.34 -2.05
C TRP A 155 -11.25 9.30 -0.96
N GLY A 156 -10.92 10.59 -1.03
CA GLY A 156 -11.31 11.61 -0.06
C GLY A 156 -10.43 11.67 1.19
N PHE A 157 -9.25 11.06 1.19
CA PHE A 157 -8.34 11.16 2.33
C PHE A 157 -7.48 12.42 2.24
N HIS A 158 -7.55 13.26 3.27
CA HIS A 158 -6.74 14.48 3.43
C HIS A 158 -5.75 14.38 4.60
N GLY A 159 -5.50 13.16 5.08
CA GLY A 159 -4.58 12.86 6.18
C GLY A 159 -4.28 11.37 6.27
N THR A 160 -3.37 11.00 7.17
CA THR A 160 -2.90 9.63 7.35
C THR A 160 -3.08 9.13 8.79
N PRO A 161 -3.30 7.82 8.97
CA PRO A 161 -3.55 6.82 7.93
C PRO A 161 -4.96 6.94 7.34
N GLY A 162 -5.12 6.53 6.06
CA GLY A 162 -6.42 6.28 5.45
C GLY A 162 -6.47 4.83 4.98
N PHE A 163 -7.66 4.20 5.03
CA PHE A 163 -7.79 2.81 4.59
C PHE A 163 -8.98 2.64 3.66
N ILE A 164 -8.78 1.78 2.65
CA ILE A 164 -9.87 1.28 1.80
C ILE A 164 -10.00 -0.22 2.03
N LEU A 165 -11.21 -0.64 2.35
CA LEU A 165 -11.57 -2.03 2.53
C LEU A 165 -12.63 -2.43 1.50
N MET A 166 -12.39 -3.53 0.75
CA MET A 166 -13.30 -3.97 -0.31
C MET A 166 -13.11 -5.46 -0.62
N ARG A 167 -14.05 -6.04 -1.37
CA ARG A 167 -13.86 -7.38 -1.94
C ARG A 167 -12.80 -7.36 -3.03
N THR A 168 -11.95 -8.38 -3.05
CA THR A 168 -10.86 -8.50 -4.03
C THR A 168 -11.38 -8.77 -5.44
N ALA A 169 -12.32 -9.71 -5.58
CA ALA A 169 -12.73 -10.23 -6.89
C ALA A 169 -13.66 -9.30 -7.66
N SER A 170 -14.55 -8.59 -6.95
CA SER A 170 -15.55 -7.72 -7.58
C SER A 170 -15.14 -6.25 -7.59
N GLY A 171 -14.19 -5.84 -6.74
CA GLY A 171 -13.98 -4.44 -6.45
C GLY A 171 -15.20 -3.79 -5.81
N PRO A 172 -15.25 -2.45 -5.73
CA PRO A 172 -16.44 -1.75 -5.25
C PRO A 172 -17.58 -1.84 -6.27
N THR A 173 -18.83 -1.98 -5.77
CA THR A 173 -20.07 -2.02 -6.56
C THR A 173 -21.13 -1.15 -5.91
N GLU A 174 -22.23 -0.83 -6.63
CA GLU A 174 -23.36 -0.09 -6.05
C GLU A 174 -23.95 -0.80 -4.81
N LYS A 175 -24.02 -2.13 -4.83
CA LYS A 175 -24.55 -2.92 -3.72
C LYS A 175 -23.55 -3.15 -2.60
N GLU A 176 -22.27 -3.11 -2.92
CA GLU A 176 -21.17 -3.31 -1.99
C GLU A 176 -20.03 -2.32 -2.31
N PRO A 177 -20.22 -1.04 -1.91
CA PRO A 177 -19.20 -0.01 -2.14
C PRO A 177 -17.94 -0.28 -1.30
N ALA A 178 -16.81 0.28 -1.73
CA ALA A 178 -15.63 0.31 -0.89
C ALA A 178 -15.92 1.05 0.44
N ILE A 179 -15.30 0.58 1.51
CA ILE A 179 -15.41 1.19 2.84
C ILE A 179 -14.18 2.03 3.07
N ALA A 180 -14.36 3.35 3.18
CA ALA A 180 -13.29 4.26 3.55
C ALA A 180 -13.21 4.44 5.07
N ILE A 181 -12.03 4.22 5.64
CA ILE A 181 -11.75 4.33 7.08
C ILE A 181 -10.69 5.41 7.26
N PRO A 182 -11.06 6.65 7.63
CA PRO A 182 -10.11 7.76 7.80
C PRO A 182 -9.54 7.80 9.22
N GLY A 183 -8.35 7.21 9.44
CA GLY A 183 -7.65 7.27 10.71
C GLY A 183 -7.31 5.94 11.35
N ALA A 184 -6.53 5.99 12.43
CA ALA A 184 -6.05 4.83 13.18
C ALA A 184 -7.09 4.32 14.18
N PHE A 185 -8.15 3.72 13.67
CA PHE A 185 -9.21 3.12 14.49
C PHE A 185 -8.74 1.85 15.23
N PRO A 186 -9.43 1.45 16.31
CA PRO A 186 -9.18 0.19 16.99
C PRO A 186 -9.42 -1.02 16.10
N PHE A 187 -8.76 -2.13 16.42
CA PHE A 187 -8.88 -3.38 15.68
C PHE A 187 -10.32 -3.87 15.53
N GLU A 188 -11.16 -3.69 16.53
CA GLU A 188 -12.54 -4.16 16.57
C GLU A 188 -13.37 -3.60 15.41
N MET A 189 -13.14 -2.34 15.05
CA MET A 189 -13.84 -1.70 13.93
C MET A 189 -13.41 -2.30 12.58
N PHE A 190 -12.11 -2.55 12.38
CA PHE A 190 -11.64 -3.26 11.19
C PHE A 190 -12.18 -4.68 11.13
N ALA A 191 -12.20 -5.38 12.28
CA ALA A 191 -12.68 -6.74 12.35
C ALA A 191 -14.17 -6.86 11.99
N GLU A 192 -15.02 -5.95 12.47
CA GLU A 192 -16.44 -5.92 12.14
C GLU A 192 -16.66 -5.79 10.62
N GLU A 193 -15.98 -4.84 9.96
CA GLU A 193 -16.15 -4.63 8.53
C GLU A 193 -15.52 -5.74 7.67
N ILE A 194 -14.36 -6.28 8.08
CA ILE A 194 -13.75 -7.44 7.42
C ILE A 194 -14.66 -8.67 7.52
N ASP A 195 -15.14 -8.99 8.73
CA ASP A 195 -15.99 -10.16 8.96
C ASP A 195 -17.33 -10.01 8.20
N ARG A 196 -17.89 -8.79 8.09
CA ARG A 196 -19.08 -8.49 7.28
C ARG A 196 -18.82 -8.77 5.78
N LEU A 197 -17.70 -8.31 5.24
CA LEU A 197 -17.33 -8.59 3.84
C LEU A 197 -17.08 -10.08 3.59
N LEU A 198 -16.50 -10.80 4.54
CA LEU A 198 -16.26 -12.22 4.42
C LEU A 198 -17.57 -13.04 4.46
N ALA A 199 -18.58 -12.59 5.21
CA ALA A 199 -19.87 -13.27 5.34
C ALA A 199 -20.81 -13.04 4.15
N SER A 200 -20.69 -11.91 3.43
CA SER A 200 -21.54 -11.62 2.29
C SER A 200 -21.18 -12.50 1.08
N THR A 201 -22.18 -13.08 0.39
CA THR A 201 -21.96 -13.86 -0.85
C THR A 201 -21.62 -12.90 -2.01
N PRO A 202 -20.67 -13.28 -2.91
CA PRO A 202 -20.41 -12.47 -4.10
C PRO A 202 -21.66 -12.33 -4.95
N HIS A 203 -22.14 -11.10 -5.19
CA HIS A 203 -23.18 -10.89 -6.19
C HIS A 203 -22.58 -11.04 -7.59
N SER A 204 -23.22 -11.86 -8.43
CA SER A 204 -22.81 -12.05 -9.84
C SER A 204 -22.82 -10.70 -10.57
N ARG A 205 -21.80 -10.45 -11.37
CA ARG A 205 -21.62 -9.23 -12.16
C ARG A 205 -22.82 -9.01 -13.09
N SER A 206 -23.56 -7.94 -12.91
CA SER A 206 -24.32 -7.32 -13.99
C SER A 206 -23.57 -6.03 -14.36
N GLY A 207 -23.20 -5.92 -15.65
CA GLY A 207 -22.35 -4.83 -16.14
C GLY A 207 -23.04 -3.48 -15.94
N ALA A 208 -22.33 -2.56 -15.30
CA ALA A 208 -22.60 -1.13 -15.31
C ALA A 208 -21.28 -0.38 -15.02
N GLU A 209 -21.14 0.75 -15.61
CA GLU A 209 -19.98 1.63 -15.63
C GLU A 209 -19.50 2.00 -14.22
N HIS A 210 -18.16 2.04 -14.04
CA HIS A 210 -17.49 2.29 -12.77
C HIS A 210 -17.56 3.76 -12.36
N GLU A 211 -18.59 4.16 -11.67
CA GLU A 211 -18.53 5.30 -10.78
C GLU A 211 -18.02 4.78 -9.43
N PHE A 212 -16.93 5.36 -8.91
CA PHE A 212 -16.31 4.91 -7.66
C PHE A 212 -17.24 5.22 -6.47
N LEU A 213 -17.96 4.21 -6.01
CA LEU A 213 -18.83 4.33 -4.86
C LEU A 213 -18.03 4.06 -3.58
N VAL A 214 -17.90 5.08 -2.75
CA VAL A 214 -17.22 5.02 -1.44
C VAL A 214 -18.23 5.27 -0.34
N ARG A 215 -18.26 4.36 0.65
CA ARG A 215 -19.05 4.54 1.88
C ARG A 215 -18.09 4.89 3.03
N PRO A 216 -18.23 6.06 3.69
CA PRO A 216 -17.49 6.33 4.91
C PRO A 216 -17.99 5.44 6.06
N VAL A 217 -17.08 5.00 6.91
CA VAL A 217 -17.45 4.32 8.15
C VAL A 217 -18.20 5.30 9.03
N ARG A 218 -19.33 4.87 9.63
CA ARG A 218 -20.05 5.69 10.62
C ARG A 218 -19.10 6.03 11.76
N ALA A 219 -18.93 7.33 12.02
CA ALA A 219 -18.18 7.79 13.18
C ALA A 219 -18.80 7.16 14.44
N VAL A 220 -18.00 6.44 15.20
CA VAL A 220 -18.39 6.06 16.57
C VAL A 220 -18.30 7.35 17.36
N GLU A 221 -19.42 7.87 17.80
CA GLU A 221 -19.46 9.04 18.69
C GLU A 221 -18.59 8.73 19.92
N GLY A 222 -17.51 9.52 20.09
CA GLY A 222 -16.62 9.41 21.23
C GLY A 222 -15.16 9.02 20.94
N ALA A 223 -14.75 8.74 19.69
CA ALA A 223 -13.44 8.11 19.42
C ALA A 223 -12.30 9.04 18.98
N MET A 224 -12.48 10.36 18.88
CA MET A 224 -11.36 11.26 18.61
C MET A 224 -11.24 12.36 19.68
N PRO A 225 -10.13 12.39 20.44
CA PRO A 225 -9.77 13.58 21.18
C PRO A 225 -9.40 14.70 20.18
N PRO A 226 -9.66 15.97 20.50
CA PRO A 226 -9.31 17.08 19.63
C PRO A 226 -7.81 17.09 19.34
N VAL A 227 -7.47 17.35 18.09
CA VAL A 227 -6.09 17.55 17.64
C VAL A 227 -5.52 18.75 18.42
N PRO A 228 -4.42 18.62 19.17
CA PRO A 228 -3.79 19.78 19.77
C PRO A 228 -3.25 20.68 18.66
N ASP A 229 -3.63 21.96 18.70
CA ASP A 229 -3.07 23.02 17.85
C ASP A 229 -1.54 22.99 17.94
N SER A 230 -0.89 22.58 16.87
CA SER A 230 0.55 22.70 16.72
C SER A 230 0.88 24.15 16.37
N HIS A 231 0.95 25.02 17.39
CA HIS A 231 1.76 26.20 17.26
C HIS A 231 3.23 25.79 17.20
N VAL A 232 3.77 25.81 16.01
CA VAL A 232 5.21 25.81 15.78
C VAL A 232 5.66 27.26 15.81
N PRO A 233 6.65 27.64 16.65
CA PRO A 233 7.31 28.95 16.57
C PRO A 233 8.20 29.01 15.30
#